data_c465e7af7e12ccc4e85125774db7e5bf
#
_entry.id   c465e7af7e12ccc4e85125774db7e5bf
#
_cell.length_a   1.000
_cell.length_b   1.000
_cell.length_c   1.000
_cell.angle_alpha   90.00
_cell.angle_beta   90.00
_cell.angle_gamma   90.00
#
_symmetry.space_group_name_H-M   'P 1'
#
loop_
_entity.id
_entity.type
_entity.pdbx_description
1 polymer ?
#
loop_
_entity_poly.entity_id
_entity_poly.type
_entity_poly.pdbx_seq_one_letter_code
_entity_poly.pdbx_strand_id
1 'polypeptide(L)'
;MLKLSSPSKLLFAAVAVLPLAACAHGKGKGDTNYVARDVSSLYGAAQRMMNSGNYEQAAKLFDEVERQHPYSVWARHAQVMSAFNYYLAKKYNDAVSSAQRFLTIHPGSDEAAYAQYIVAMSYYQQIADISRDQTVTQQASEAFGELVRRYPESRYAADARLKMDLIKDHLAGKDMEVGRYYQRAGQWLAATYRFRNVVDQYQTTSHAPEALERLVECYLALGIPDEAWKAAAVLGKNYPETYWYRQSLRLLREEQSHTHGKAFATTAAAEPAPKAAKGRKR
;
A
#
# COMPACT_ATOMS: atom_id res chain seq x y z
N MET A 1 45.13 -22.26 -78.13
CA MET A 1 46.33 -22.55 -77.37
C MET A 1 46.03 -22.79 -75.91
N LEU A 2 46.38 -24.00 -75.41
CA LEU A 2 46.63 -24.41 -74.00
C LEU A 2 45.58 -24.07 -72.95
N LYS A 3 44.69 -24.97 -72.52
CA LYS A 3 44.85 -26.06 -71.53
C LYS A 3 45.57 -25.65 -70.26
N LEU A 4 44.80 -25.75 -69.14
CA LEU A 4 45.26 -26.61 -68.03
C LEU A 4 44.09 -26.95 -67.15
N SER A 5 43.86 -28.21 -67.01
CA SER A 5 42.94 -28.88 -66.06
C SER A 5 43.45 -28.79 -64.64
N SER A 6 42.56 -28.62 -63.70
CA SER A 6 42.85 -28.74 -62.26
C SER A 6 41.98 -29.85 -61.66
N PRO A 7 42.58 -30.86 -61.01
CA PRO A 7 41.88 -31.95 -60.32
C PRO A 7 41.77 -31.63 -58.85
N SER A 8 40.65 -31.05 -58.43
CA SER A 8 40.41 -30.85 -57.02
C SER A 8 38.93 -31.00 -56.63
N LYS A 9 38.24 -32.02 -57.14
CA LYS A 9 36.84 -32.33 -56.81
C LYS A 9 36.58 -33.64 -56.10
N LEU A 10 37.60 -34.26 -55.49
CA LEU A 10 37.46 -35.63 -54.94
C LEU A 10 37.84 -35.72 -53.43
N LEU A 11 37.93 -34.61 -52.69
CA LEU A 11 38.39 -34.71 -51.31
C LEU A 11 37.38 -34.13 -50.28
N PHE A 12 36.15 -33.88 -50.70
CA PHE A 12 35.11 -33.32 -49.77
C PHE A 12 33.96 -34.27 -49.40
N ALA A 13 34.03 -35.55 -49.83
CA ALA A 13 32.91 -36.48 -49.54
C ALA A 13 33.15 -37.43 -48.34
N ALA A 14 34.25 -37.29 -47.58
CA ALA A 14 34.60 -38.30 -46.54
C ALA A 14 34.49 -37.76 -45.07
N VAL A 15 34.06 -36.51 -44.84
CA VAL A 15 34.06 -35.96 -43.50
C VAL A 15 32.61 -35.77 -42.88
N ALA A 16 31.55 -36.09 -43.62
CA ALA A 16 30.17 -35.82 -43.21
C ALA A 16 29.45 -36.97 -42.47
N VAL A 17 30.11 -38.08 -42.09
CA VAL A 17 29.45 -39.29 -41.54
C VAL A 17 29.81 -39.57 -40.07
N LEU A 18 30.60 -38.73 -39.38
CA LEU A 18 31.10 -39.07 -38.03
C LEU A 18 30.45 -38.34 -36.82
N PRO A 19 29.46 -37.44 -36.90
CA PRO A 19 28.84 -36.92 -35.67
C PRO A 19 27.51 -37.57 -35.27
N LEU A 20 26.99 -38.57 -36.00
CA LEU A 20 25.70 -39.20 -35.65
C LEU A 20 25.79 -40.38 -34.66
N ALA A 21 26.98 -40.79 -34.27
CA ALA A 21 27.16 -41.90 -33.32
C ALA A 21 27.33 -41.43 -31.85
N ALA A 22 27.43 -40.13 -31.57
CA ALA A 22 27.66 -39.59 -30.21
C ALA A 22 26.39 -39.35 -29.39
N CYS A 23 25.19 -39.47 -29.97
CA CYS A 23 23.93 -39.25 -29.26
C CYS A 23 23.24 -40.52 -28.71
N ALA A 24 23.89 -41.68 -28.79
CA ALA A 24 23.25 -42.95 -28.41
C ALA A 24 23.80 -43.58 -27.10
N HIS A 25 24.53 -42.82 -26.27
CA HIS A 25 24.97 -43.31 -24.94
C HIS A 25 24.57 -42.37 -23.82
N GLY A 26 23.31 -42.23 -23.63
CA GLY A 26 22.68 -41.55 -22.51
C GLY A 26 21.39 -42.24 -22.10
N LYS A 27 21.37 -43.56 -22.02
CA LYS A 27 20.38 -44.25 -21.19
C LYS A 27 20.79 -44.04 -19.71
N GLY A 28 20.67 -42.80 -19.24
CA GLY A 28 20.38 -42.58 -17.87
C GLY A 28 19.03 -43.25 -17.64
N LYS A 29 19.02 -44.42 -17.02
CA LYS A 29 17.85 -44.89 -16.30
C LYS A 29 17.51 -43.78 -15.33
N GLY A 30 16.65 -42.88 -15.77
CA GLY A 30 15.90 -42.03 -14.83
C GLY A 30 15.20 -43.00 -13.92
N ASP A 31 15.70 -43.09 -12.72
CA ASP A 31 15.08 -43.83 -11.66
C ASP A 31 13.78 -43.13 -11.39
N THR A 32 12.72 -43.50 -12.11
CA THR A 32 11.39 -42.97 -12.01
C THR A 32 10.65 -43.55 -10.80
N ASN A 33 11.34 -44.25 -9.92
CA ASN A 33 10.83 -44.62 -8.62
C ASN A 33 10.91 -43.41 -7.68
N TYR A 34 9.95 -42.51 -7.88
CA TYR A 34 9.66 -41.50 -6.86
C TYR A 34 9.19 -42.20 -5.58
N VAL A 35 10.10 -42.37 -4.64
CA VAL A 35 9.78 -42.90 -3.31
C VAL A 35 9.39 -41.68 -2.48
N ALA A 36 8.10 -41.57 -2.16
CA ALA A 36 7.63 -40.56 -1.22
C ALA A 36 8.37 -40.73 0.11
N ARG A 37 9.01 -39.68 0.58
CA ARG A 37 9.67 -39.70 1.88
C ARG A 37 8.59 -39.81 2.96
N ASP A 38 8.92 -40.48 4.07
CA ASP A 38 8.04 -40.49 5.23
C ASP A 38 7.75 -39.06 5.72
N VAL A 39 6.48 -38.80 5.96
CA VAL A 39 5.96 -37.47 6.27
C VAL A 39 6.61 -36.87 7.54
N SER A 40 6.85 -37.72 8.56
CA SER A 40 7.48 -37.27 9.81
C SER A 40 8.94 -36.90 9.62
N SER A 41 9.65 -37.64 8.78
CA SER A 41 11.03 -37.37 8.40
C SER A 41 11.17 -36.08 7.61
N LEU A 42 10.26 -35.84 6.68
CA LEU A 42 10.23 -34.63 5.85
C LEU A 42 9.89 -33.39 6.67
N TYR A 43 8.84 -33.48 7.50
CA TYR A 43 8.45 -32.43 8.41
C TYR A 43 9.56 -32.10 9.44
N GLY A 44 10.17 -33.13 10.04
CA GLY A 44 11.30 -32.95 10.94
C GLY A 44 12.53 -32.31 10.29
N ALA A 45 12.78 -32.60 8.99
CA ALA A 45 13.83 -31.92 8.24
C ALA A 45 13.51 -30.42 8.05
N ALA A 46 12.26 -30.07 7.72
CA ALA A 46 11.81 -28.68 7.62
C ALA A 46 11.99 -27.93 8.94
N GLN A 47 11.60 -28.54 10.06
CA GLN A 47 11.79 -27.94 11.38
C GLN A 47 13.26 -27.70 11.73
N ARG A 48 14.16 -28.64 11.41
CA ARG A 48 15.61 -28.44 11.62
C ARG A 48 16.14 -27.26 10.81
N MET A 49 15.72 -27.09 9.56
CA MET A 49 16.09 -25.93 8.75
C MET A 49 15.57 -24.62 9.34
N MET A 50 14.31 -24.58 9.77
CA MET A 50 13.74 -23.43 10.46
C MET A 50 14.53 -23.07 11.72
N ASN A 51 14.83 -24.05 12.57
CA ASN A 51 15.57 -23.84 13.82
C ASN A 51 17.02 -23.39 13.59
N SER A 52 17.61 -23.70 12.46
CA SER A 52 18.94 -23.24 12.05
C SER A 52 18.92 -21.87 11.34
N GLY A 53 17.74 -21.22 11.21
CA GLY A 53 17.61 -19.93 10.55
C GLY A 53 17.56 -20.00 9.01
N ASN A 54 17.59 -21.22 8.43
CA ASN A 54 17.49 -21.41 6.98
C ASN A 54 16.03 -21.40 6.53
N TYR A 55 15.36 -20.26 6.73
CA TYR A 55 13.90 -20.12 6.55
C TYR A 55 13.43 -20.43 5.12
N GLU A 56 14.13 -19.97 4.09
CA GLU A 56 13.74 -20.27 2.71
C GLU A 56 13.77 -21.77 2.38
N GLN A 57 14.79 -22.49 2.87
CA GLN A 57 14.86 -23.94 2.69
C GLN A 57 13.81 -24.66 3.54
N ALA A 58 13.54 -24.16 4.75
CA ALA A 58 12.47 -24.69 5.58
C ALA A 58 11.11 -24.58 4.89
N ALA A 59 10.81 -23.41 4.30
CA ALA A 59 9.57 -23.18 3.56
C ALA A 59 9.40 -24.19 2.41
N LYS A 60 10.43 -24.37 1.59
CA LYS A 60 10.42 -25.34 0.49
C LYS A 60 10.21 -26.79 0.96
N LEU A 61 10.78 -27.15 2.11
CA LEU A 61 10.57 -28.49 2.69
C LEU A 61 9.15 -28.65 3.24
N PHE A 62 8.56 -27.60 3.83
CA PHE A 62 7.16 -27.61 4.23
C PHE A 62 6.22 -27.69 3.03
N ASP A 63 6.48 -27.00 1.93
CA ASP A 63 5.75 -27.15 0.65
C ASP A 63 5.85 -28.58 0.12
N GLU A 64 7.01 -29.23 0.28
CA GLU A 64 7.22 -30.61 -0.12
C GLU A 64 6.40 -31.61 0.72
N VAL A 65 6.18 -31.33 2.01
CA VAL A 65 5.25 -32.11 2.87
C VAL A 65 3.85 -32.08 2.29
N GLU A 66 3.36 -30.91 1.91
CA GLU A 66 2.04 -30.77 1.27
C GLU A 66 1.98 -31.51 -0.05
N ARG A 67 3.00 -31.37 -0.88
CA ARG A 67 3.05 -31.96 -2.21
C ARG A 67 3.08 -33.50 -2.18
N GLN A 68 3.83 -34.11 -1.24
CA GLN A 68 3.95 -35.56 -1.14
C GLN A 68 2.81 -36.22 -0.35
N HIS A 69 2.24 -35.51 0.62
CA HIS A 69 1.27 -36.06 1.56
C HIS A 69 0.06 -35.13 1.76
N PRO A 70 -0.67 -34.71 0.69
CA PRO A 70 -1.69 -33.65 0.75
C PRO A 70 -2.84 -33.93 1.70
N TYR A 71 -3.13 -35.19 1.97
CA TYR A 71 -4.22 -35.63 2.85
C TYR A 71 -3.77 -35.90 4.30
N SER A 72 -2.53 -35.69 4.62
CA SER A 72 -2.04 -35.91 5.98
C SER A 72 -2.40 -34.75 6.89
N VAL A 73 -2.55 -35.03 8.19
CA VAL A 73 -2.74 -33.97 9.20
C VAL A 73 -1.56 -33.01 9.25
N TRP A 74 -0.36 -33.50 8.87
CA TRP A 74 0.84 -32.70 8.79
C TRP A 74 0.84 -31.70 7.61
N ALA A 75 0.15 -32.04 6.51
CA ALA A 75 0.11 -31.17 5.33
C ALA A 75 -0.52 -29.82 5.64
N ARG A 76 -1.65 -29.82 6.34
CA ARG A 76 -2.34 -28.59 6.72
C ARG A 76 -1.46 -27.68 7.55
N HIS A 77 -0.80 -28.24 8.58
CA HIS A 77 0.12 -27.47 9.41
C HIS A 77 1.37 -27.03 8.64
N ALA A 78 1.88 -27.89 7.74
CA ALA A 78 3.02 -27.58 6.89
C ALA A 78 2.75 -26.38 5.96
N GLN A 79 1.55 -26.25 5.39
CA GLN A 79 1.17 -25.08 4.58
C GLN A 79 1.32 -23.77 5.34
N VAL A 80 0.82 -23.71 6.58
CA VAL A 80 0.94 -22.52 7.41
C VAL A 80 2.40 -22.26 7.79
N MET A 81 3.15 -23.31 8.09
CA MET A 81 4.57 -23.22 8.40
C MET A 81 5.42 -22.80 7.19
N SER A 82 5.05 -23.20 5.98
CA SER A 82 5.67 -22.70 4.74
C SER A 82 5.49 -21.20 4.61
N ALA A 83 4.24 -20.70 4.73
CA ALA A 83 3.94 -19.27 4.67
C ALA A 83 4.72 -18.48 5.73
N PHE A 84 4.77 -18.98 6.96
CA PHE A 84 5.53 -18.37 8.04
C PHE A 84 7.04 -18.30 7.75
N ASN A 85 7.61 -19.37 7.24
CA ASN A 85 9.04 -19.42 6.92
C ASN A 85 9.39 -18.52 5.72
N TYR A 86 8.53 -18.42 4.68
CA TYR A 86 8.70 -17.43 3.63
C TYR A 86 8.66 -16.00 4.19
N TYR A 87 7.75 -15.70 5.13
CA TYR A 87 7.73 -14.41 5.80
C TYR A 87 9.04 -14.13 6.56
N LEU A 88 9.55 -15.07 7.33
CA LEU A 88 10.85 -14.94 8.03
C LEU A 88 12.03 -14.77 7.08
N ALA A 89 11.98 -15.42 5.92
CA ALA A 89 12.95 -15.27 4.83
C ALA A 89 12.83 -13.94 4.07
N LYS A 90 11.86 -13.08 4.44
CA LYS A 90 11.52 -11.82 3.76
C LYS A 90 11.06 -12.03 2.30
N LYS A 91 10.63 -13.24 1.96
CA LYS A 91 10.01 -13.59 0.67
C LYS A 91 8.49 -13.33 0.77
N TYR A 92 8.13 -12.05 0.91
CA TYR A 92 6.77 -11.67 1.28
C TYR A 92 5.72 -12.10 0.25
N ASN A 93 6.02 -12.05 -1.05
CA ASN A 93 5.09 -12.49 -2.09
C ASN A 93 4.83 -14.00 -2.03
N ASP A 94 5.88 -14.80 -1.75
CA ASP A 94 5.74 -16.25 -1.58
C ASP A 94 4.95 -16.57 -0.30
N ALA A 95 5.19 -15.82 0.79
CA ALA A 95 4.42 -15.93 2.03
C ALA A 95 2.93 -15.65 1.82
N VAL A 96 2.59 -14.57 1.10
CA VAL A 96 1.21 -14.22 0.73
C VAL A 96 0.58 -15.35 -0.08
N SER A 97 1.27 -15.83 -1.13
CA SER A 97 0.75 -16.88 -2.00
C SER A 97 0.49 -18.18 -1.25
N SER A 98 1.42 -18.61 -0.39
CA SER A 98 1.27 -19.82 0.42
C SER A 98 0.14 -19.70 1.44
N ALA A 99 0.06 -18.56 2.16
CA ALA A 99 -1.00 -18.32 3.13
C ALA A 99 -2.39 -18.21 2.47
N GLN A 100 -2.52 -17.53 1.33
CA GLN A 100 -3.78 -17.44 0.58
C GLN A 100 -4.26 -18.80 0.05
N ARG A 101 -3.34 -19.64 -0.42
CA ARG A 101 -3.66 -21.03 -0.79
C ARG A 101 -4.25 -21.80 0.40
N PHE A 102 -3.64 -21.69 1.58
CA PHE A 102 -4.16 -22.28 2.80
C PHE A 102 -5.57 -21.78 3.14
N LEU A 103 -5.78 -20.46 3.10
CA LEU A 103 -7.07 -19.83 3.41
C LEU A 103 -8.18 -20.23 2.44
N THR A 104 -7.83 -20.49 1.17
CA THR A 104 -8.78 -20.96 0.15
C THR A 104 -9.26 -22.38 0.43
N ILE A 105 -8.36 -23.24 0.90
CA ILE A 105 -8.65 -24.67 1.14
C ILE A 105 -9.23 -24.89 2.55
N HIS A 106 -8.79 -24.13 3.54
CA HIS A 106 -9.10 -24.32 4.96
C HIS A 106 -9.60 -23.05 5.67
N PRO A 107 -10.64 -22.35 5.16
CA PRO A 107 -11.07 -21.06 5.70
C PRO A 107 -11.62 -21.12 7.13
N GLY A 108 -12.10 -22.29 7.57
CA GLY A 108 -12.65 -22.53 8.93
C GLY A 108 -11.67 -23.20 9.88
N SER A 109 -10.39 -23.32 9.53
CA SER A 109 -9.38 -23.89 10.41
C SER A 109 -9.02 -22.93 11.55
N ASP A 110 -8.63 -23.46 12.72
CA ASP A 110 -8.10 -22.66 13.84
C ASP A 110 -6.85 -21.88 13.45
N GLU A 111 -6.11 -22.36 12.45
CA GLU A 111 -4.89 -21.71 11.93
C GLU A 111 -5.20 -20.62 10.89
N ALA A 112 -6.45 -20.50 10.43
CA ALA A 112 -6.83 -19.55 9.37
C ALA A 112 -6.61 -18.09 9.80
N ALA A 113 -6.91 -17.76 11.05
CA ALA A 113 -6.60 -16.43 11.59
C ALA A 113 -5.11 -16.10 11.54
N TYR A 114 -4.25 -17.07 11.80
CA TYR A 114 -2.81 -16.90 11.71
C TYR A 114 -2.33 -16.76 10.27
N ALA A 115 -2.84 -17.58 9.36
CA ALA A 115 -2.52 -17.47 7.94
C ALA A 115 -2.93 -16.09 7.38
N GLN A 116 -4.12 -15.58 7.73
CA GLN A 116 -4.56 -14.23 7.35
C GLN A 116 -3.66 -13.15 7.96
N TYR A 117 -3.20 -13.34 9.18
CA TYR A 117 -2.25 -12.44 9.82
C TYR A 117 -0.89 -12.42 9.09
N ILE A 118 -0.39 -13.58 8.61
CA ILE A 118 0.84 -13.64 7.79
C ILE A 118 0.67 -12.86 6.48
N VAL A 119 -0.49 -12.98 5.82
CA VAL A 119 -0.79 -12.18 4.61
C VAL A 119 -0.68 -10.69 4.91
N ALA A 120 -1.40 -10.23 5.94
CA ALA A 120 -1.43 -8.82 6.33
C ALA A 120 -0.05 -8.30 6.73
N MET A 121 0.69 -9.06 7.53
CA MET A 121 2.06 -8.72 7.95
C MET A 121 3.03 -8.69 6.78
N SER A 122 2.87 -9.57 5.80
CA SER A 122 3.72 -9.60 4.61
C SER A 122 3.56 -8.33 3.78
N TYR A 123 2.35 -7.83 3.60
CA TYR A 123 2.12 -6.52 2.97
C TYR A 123 2.65 -5.38 3.86
N TYR A 124 2.39 -5.43 5.16
CA TYR A 124 2.81 -4.39 6.10
C TYR A 124 4.34 -4.18 6.10
N GLN A 125 5.12 -5.25 6.03
CA GLN A 125 6.58 -5.16 5.97
C GLN A 125 7.12 -4.57 4.65
N GLN A 126 6.30 -4.46 3.64
CA GLN A 126 6.65 -3.90 2.33
C GLN A 126 6.20 -2.45 2.18
N ILE A 127 5.56 -1.86 3.19
CA ILE A 127 5.15 -0.44 3.18
C ILE A 127 6.40 0.42 3.00
N ALA A 128 6.37 1.23 1.96
CA ALA A 128 7.43 2.17 1.63
C ALA A 128 7.12 3.56 2.20
N ASP A 129 8.03 4.51 1.98
CA ASP A 129 7.85 5.92 2.33
C ASP A 129 6.58 6.52 1.70
N ILE A 130 5.98 7.51 2.39
CA ILE A 130 4.74 8.18 1.95
C ILE A 130 4.87 8.86 0.57
N SER A 131 6.08 9.20 0.14
CA SER A 131 6.32 9.78 -1.19
C SER A 131 6.13 8.78 -2.35
N ARG A 132 6.20 7.48 -2.05
CA ARG A 132 6.11 6.39 -3.03
C ARG A 132 4.66 5.95 -3.29
N ASP A 133 4.51 4.96 -4.17
CA ASP A 133 3.23 4.29 -4.42
C ASP A 133 2.69 3.60 -3.15
N GLN A 134 1.38 3.77 -2.91
CA GLN A 134 0.71 3.29 -1.70
C GLN A 134 -0.13 2.03 -1.95
N THR A 135 0.02 1.36 -3.09
CA THR A 135 -0.73 0.14 -3.42
C THR A 135 -0.55 -0.94 -2.35
N VAL A 136 0.70 -1.17 -1.92
CA VAL A 136 1.00 -2.18 -0.88
C VAL A 136 0.45 -1.76 0.48
N THR A 137 0.44 -0.47 0.79
CA THR A 137 -0.17 0.07 2.03
C THR A 137 -1.67 -0.18 2.05
N GLN A 138 -2.36 -0.02 0.91
CA GLN A 138 -3.78 -0.34 0.78
C GLN A 138 -4.03 -1.84 0.93
N GLN A 139 -3.22 -2.69 0.28
CA GLN A 139 -3.30 -4.14 0.43
C GLN A 139 -3.10 -4.59 1.89
N ALA A 140 -2.18 -3.96 2.63
CA ALA A 140 -2.01 -4.21 4.05
C ALA A 140 -3.27 -3.83 4.85
N SER A 141 -3.87 -2.67 4.58
CA SER A 141 -5.10 -2.21 5.21
C SER A 141 -6.25 -3.18 4.99
N GLU A 142 -6.45 -3.62 3.74
CA GLU A 142 -7.49 -4.58 3.36
C GLU A 142 -7.28 -5.93 4.04
N ALA A 143 -6.05 -6.44 4.05
CA ALA A 143 -5.73 -7.74 4.63
C ALA A 143 -5.92 -7.75 6.16
N PHE A 144 -5.54 -6.68 6.87
CA PHE A 144 -5.85 -6.54 8.30
C PHE A 144 -7.34 -6.34 8.56
N GLY A 145 -8.03 -5.56 7.73
CA GLY A 145 -9.49 -5.39 7.80
C GLY A 145 -10.23 -6.72 7.66
N GLU A 146 -9.79 -7.56 6.72
CA GLU A 146 -10.32 -8.91 6.52
C GLU A 146 -10.08 -9.81 7.75
N LEU A 147 -8.88 -9.73 8.35
CA LEU A 147 -8.57 -10.45 9.58
C LEU A 147 -9.52 -10.07 10.73
N VAL A 148 -9.70 -8.77 10.98
CA VAL A 148 -10.57 -8.27 12.06
C VAL A 148 -12.03 -8.62 11.80
N ARG A 149 -12.46 -8.61 10.53
CA ARG A 149 -13.84 -8.92 10.13
C ARG A 149 -14.16 -10.42 10.26
N ARG A 150 -13.25 -11.29 9.79
CA ARG A 150 -13.48 -12.75 9.79
C ARG A 150 -13.17 -13.42 11.11
N TYR A 151 -12.15 -12.91 11.81
CA TYR A 151 -11.62 -13.53 13.03
C TYR A 151 -11.50 -12.52 14.18
N PRO A 152 -12.62 -11.85 14.57
CA PRO A 152 -12.61 -10.75 15.55
C PRO A 152 -12.10 -11.16 16.93
N GLU A 153 -12.32 -12.43 17.33
CA GLU A 153 -11.93 -12.97 18.62
C GLU A 153 -10.53 -13.62 18.62
N SER A 154 -9.84 -13.58 17.47
CA SER A 154 -8.49 -14.13 17.40
C SER A 154 -7.50 -13.24 18.19
N ARG A 155 -6.49 -13.87 18.76
CA ARG A 155 -5.38 -13.15 19.44
C ARG A 155 -4.66 -12.14 18.53
N TYR A 156 -4.80 -12.28 17.22
CA TYR A 156 -4.19 -11.38 16.22
C TYR A 156 -5.03 -10.14 15.94
N ALA A 157 -6.32 -10.15 16.29
CA ALA A 157 -7.23 -9.05 15.97
C ALA A 157 -6.90 -7.74 16.68
N ALA A 158 -6.41 -7.81 17.93
CA ALA A 158 -6.00 -6.62 18.67
C ALA A 158 -4.79 -5.93 18.03
N ASP A 159 -3.74 -6.68 17.69
CA ASP A 159 -2.57 -6.17 16.99
C ASP A 159 -2.92 -5.65 15.59
N ALA A 160 -3.81 -6.35 14.88
CA ALA A 160 -4.29 -5.91 13.58
C ALA A 160 -4.96 -4.54 13.62
N ARG A 161 -5.78 -4.24 14.63
CA ARG A 161 -6.41 -2.93 14.81
C ARG A 161 -5.37 -1.83 15.01
N LEU A 162 -4.36 -2.06 15.84
CA LEU A 162 -3.26 -1.09 16.03
C LEU A 162 -2.49 -0.83 14.73
N LYS A 163 -2.20 -1.88 13.96
CA LYS A 163 -1.52 -1.73 12.66
C LYS A 163 -2.39 -1.00 11.63
N MET A 164 -3.69 -1.24 11.64
CA MET A 164 -4.63 -0.50 10.79
C MET A 164 -4.63 1.00 11.11
N ASP A 165 -4.54 1.39 12.37
CA ASP A 165 -4.48 2.81 12.75
C ASP A 165 -3.16 3.45 12.28
N LEU A 166 -2.02 2.73 12.38
CA LEU A 166 -0.74 3.19 11.82
C LEU A 166 -0.80 3.31 10.28
N ILE A 167 -1.44 2.38 9.60
CA ILE A 167 -1.63 2.41 8.14
C ILE A 167 -2.49 3.60 7.74
N LYS A 168 -3.59 3.87 8.46
CA LYS A 168 -4.45 5.04 8.21
C LYS A 168 -3.68 6.35 8.37
N ASP A 169 -2.86 6.47 9.42
CA ASP A 169 -2.02 7.64 9.62
C ASP A 169 -1.01 7.83 8.48
N HIS A 170 -0.42 6.74 7.99
CA HIS A 170 0.49 6.76 6.84
C HIS A 170 -0.22 7.20 5.54
N LEU A 171 -1.42 6.68 5.25
CA LEU A 171 -2.22 7.06 4.08
C LEU A 171 -2.69 8.52 4.17
N ALA A 172 -3.12 8.96 5.35
CA ALA A 172 -3.46 10.36 5.62
C ALA A 172 -2.25 11.28 5.36
N GLY A 173 -1.06 10.88 5.83
CA GLY A 173 0.19 11.58 5.58
C GLY A 173 0.47 11.79 4.11
N LYS A 174 0.20 10.77 3.26
CA LYS A 174 0.31 10.89 1.80
C LYS A 174 -0.61 11.93 1.22
N ASP A 175 -1.89 11.92 1.59
CA ASP A 175 -2.85 12.92 1.11
C ASP A 175 -2.48 14.32 1.60
N MET A 176 -1.99 14.45 2.83
CA MET A 176 -1.48 15.71 3.36
C MET A 176 -0.26 16.22 2.57
N GLU A 177 0.68 15.36 2.23
CA GLU A 177 1.85 15.74 1.41
C GLU A 177 1.42 16.28 0.05
N VAL A 178 0.56 15.55 -0.66
CA VAL A 178 0.04 15.94 -1.96
C VAL A 178 -0.82 17.21 -1.87
N GLY A 179 -1.65 17.32 -0.83
CA GLY A 179 -2.46 18.51 -0.56
C GLY A 179 -1.61 19.76 -0.36
N ARG A 180 -0.58 19.68 0.47
CA ARG A 180 0.38 20.79 0.68
C ARG A 180 1.17 21.14 -0.59
N TYR A 181 1.46 20.17 -1.44
CA TYR A 181 2.08 20.44 -2.74
C TYR A 181 1.15 21.28 -3.63
N TYR A 182 -0.11 20.89 -3.81
CA TYR A 182 -1.09 21.64 -4.60
C TYR A 182 -1.37 23.03 -4.00
N GLN A 183 -1.44 23.13 -2.68
CA GLN A 183 -1.64 24.39 -1.98
C GLN A 183 -0.50 25.38 -2.27
N ARG A 184 0.76 24.94 -2.16
CA ARG A 184 1.93 25.77 -2.51
C ARG A 184 1.97 26.18 -3.98
N ALA A 185 1.42 25.34 -4.86
CA ALA A 185 1.28 25.63 -6.29
C ALA A 185 0.08 26.54 -6.64
N GLY A 186 -0.69 27.01 -5.64
CA GLY A 186 -1.88 27.83 -5.83
C GLY A 186 -3.08 27.07 -6.41
N GLN A 187 -3.01 25.73 -6.47
CA GLN A 187 -4.07 24.87 -7.01
C GLN A 187 -5.06 24.50 -5.91
N TRP A 188 -5.79 25.52 -5.41
CA TRP A 188 -6.61 25.42 -4.21
C TRP A 188 -7.68 24.34 -4.28
N LEU A 189 -8.34 24.17 -5.43
CA LEU A 189 -9.36 23.13 -5.60
C LEU A 189 -8.78 21.71 -5.48
N ALA A 190 -7.61 21.47 -6.08
CA ALA A 190 -6.93 20.18 -5.99
C ALA A 190 -6.45 19.91 -4.55
N ALA A 191 -5.94 20.92 -3.86
CA ALA A 191 -5.57 20.85 -2.45
C ALA A 191 -6.78 20.51 -1.56
N THR A 192 -7.91 21.20 -1.77
CA THR A 192 -9.18 20.95 -1.05
C THR A 192 -9.61 19.50 -1.18
N TYR A 193 -9.53 18.92 -2.38
CA TYR A 193 -9.89 17.51 -2.58
C TYR A 193 -9.04 16.57 -1.71
N ARG A 194 -7.72 16.81 -1.64
CA ARG A 194 -6.81 16.00 -0.85
C ARG A 194 -7.05 16.14 0.65
N PHE A 195 -7.15 17.37 1.16
CA PHE A 195 -7.41 17.61 2.57
C PHE A 195 -8.80 17.10 3.01
N ARG A 196 -9.82 17.22 2.13
CA ARG A 196 -11.14 16.66 2.39
C ARG A 196 -11.07 15.14 2.52
N ASN A 197 -10.30 14.44 1.69
CA ASN A 197 -10.13 13.00 1.82
C ASN A 197 -9.56 12.60 3.19
N VAL A 198 -8.63 13.39 3.75
CA VAL A 198 -8.12 13.16 5.11
C VAL A 198 -9.23 13.31 6.15
N VAL A 199 -10.04 14.35 6.05
CA VAL A 199 -11.14 14.62 6.99
C VAL A 199 -12.24 13.57 6.87
N ASP A 200 -12.52 13.05 5.67
CA ASP A 200 -13.62 12.11 5.43
C ASP A 200 -13.22 10.66 5.74
N GLN A 201 -11.99 10.24 5.44
CA GLN A 201 -11.55 8.85 5.54
C GLN A 201 -10.63 8.57 6.75
N TYR A 202 -9.92 9.58 7.26
CA TYR A 202 -8.86 9.41 8.25
C TYR A 202 -9.04 10.31 9.48
N GLN A 203 -10.27 10.45 9.96
CA GLN A 203 -10.67 11.37 11.05
C GLN A 203 -9.93 11.12 12.36
N THR A 204 -9.52 9.89 12.62
CA THR A 204 -8.88 9.49 13.88
C THR A 204 -7.35 9.66 13.85
N THR A 205 -6.79 10.11 12.74
CA THR A 205 -5.35 10.28 12.58
C THR A 205 -4.86 11.61 13.16
N SER A 206 -3.56 11.67 13.42
CA SER A 206 -2.88 12.90 13.87
C SER A 206 -2.94 14.03 12.83
N HIS A 207 -3.25 13.71 11.58
CA HIS A 207 -3.32 14.64 10.46
C HIS A 207 -4.66 15.39 10.35
N ALA A 208 -5.74 14.88 10.94
CA ALA A 208 -7.08 15.46 10.80
C ALA A 208 -7.18 16.93 11.24
N PRO A 209 -6.58 17.38 12.36
CA PRO A 209 -6.64 18.78 12.75
C PRO A 209 -5.94 19.72 11.76
N GLU A 210 -4.77 19.34 11.22
CA GLU A 210 -4.09 20.13 10.19
C GLU A 210 -4.93 20.17 8.91
N ALA A 211 -5.49 19.02 8.47
CA ALA A 211 -6.30 18.95 7.26
C ALA A 211 -7.50 19.90 7.31
N LEU A 212 -8.20 19.98 8.46
CA LEU A 212 -9.30 20.91 8.68
C LEU A 212 -8.87 22.39 8.57
N GLU A 213 -7.72 22.73 9.14
CA GLU A 213 -7.17 24.09 9.02
C GLU A 213 -6.78 24.41 7.57
N ARG A 214 -6.11 23.49 6.88
CA ARG A 214 -5.79 23.65 5.45
C ARG A 214 -7.02 23.79 4.57
N LEU A 215 -8.13 23.15 4.93
CA LEU A 215 -9.42 23.37 4.27
C LEU A 215 -9.91 24.79 4.47
N VAL A 216 -9.78 25.36 5.69
CA VAL A 216 -10.13 26.77 5.94
C VAL A 216 -9.31 27.69 5.01
N GLU A 217 -8.00 27.51 4.94
CA GLU A 217 -7.13 28.28 4.04
C GLU A 217 -7.58 28.17 2.57
N CYS A 218 -7.80 26.93 2.11
CA CYS A 218 -8.21 26.67 0.72
C CYS A 218 -9.57 27.29 0.40
N TYR A 219 -10.57 27.15 1.28
CA TYR A 219 -11.89 27.72 1.04
C TYR A 219 -11.88 29.26 1.02
N LEU A 220 -11.10 29.90 1.89
CA LEU A 220 -10.92 31.34 1.87
C LEU A 220 -10.25 31.80 0.57
N ALA A 221 -9.21 31.08 0.12
CA ALA A 221 -8.54 31.39 -1.17
C ALA A 221 -9.44 31.20 -2.40
N LEU A 222 -10.41 30.27 -2.31
CA LEU A 222 -11.44 30.06 -3.33
C LEU A 222 -12.61 31.04 -3.26
N GLY A 223 -12.66 31.91 -2.22
CA GLY A 223 -13.78 32.85 -2.01
C GLY A 223 -15.05 32.19 -1.51
N ILE A 224 -14.94 31.08 -0.78
CA ILE A 224 -16.07 30.30 -0.22
C ILE A 224 -16.01 30.33 1.33
N PRO A 225 -16.25 31.50 1.96
CA PRO A 225 -16.07 31.65 3.42
C PRO A 225 -17.03 30.77 4.24
N ASP A 226 -18.22 30.47 3.74
CA ASP A 226 -19.19 29.64 4.47
C ASP A 226 -18.65 28.22 4.71
N GLU A 227 -17.96 27.62 3.75
CA GLU A 227 -17.32 26.30 3.91
C GLU A 227 -16.11 26.40 4.84
N ALA A 228 -15.36 27.50 4.79
CA ALA A 228 -14.27 27.75 5.73
C ALA A 228 -14.76 27.79 7.18
N TRP A 229 -15.90 28.48 7.45
CA TRP A 229 -16.54 28.52 8.76
C TRP A 229 -17.00 27.13 9.24
N LYS A 230 -17.55 26.30 8.33
CA LYS A 230 -17.96 24.93 8.67
C LYS A 230 -16.75 24.08 9.06
N ALA A 231 -15.65 24.14 8.30
CA ALA A 231 -14.43 23.42 8.62
C ALA A 231 -13.84 23.86 9.98
N ALA A 232 -13.80 25.17 10.24
CA ALA A 232 -13.36 25.71 11.53
C ALA A 232 -14.27 25.32 12.69
N ALA A 233 -15.59 25.24 12.48
CA ALA A 233 -16.53 24.78 13.49
C ALA A 233 -16.31 23.30 13.87
N VAL A 234 -16.04 22.43 12.89
CA VAL A 234 -15.66 21.03 13.13
C VAL A 234 -14.34 20.96 13.92
N LEU A 235 -13.35 21.77 13.54
CA LEU A 235 -12.08 21.85 14.22
C LEU A 235 -12.22 22.31 15.67
N GLY A 236 -13.02 23.36 15.92
CA GLY A 236 -13.29 23.88 17.26
C GLY A 236 -14.06 22.92 18.15
N LYS A 237 -14.96 22.12 17.59
CA LYS A 237 -15.72 21.11 18.33
C LYS A 237 -14.83 19.93 18.76
N ASN A 238 -13.97 19.43 17.88
CA ASN A 238 -13.22 18.20 18.10
C ASN A 238 -11.80 18.43 18.62
N TYR A 239 -11.19 19.60 18.29
CA TYR A 239 -9.79 19.91 18.58
C TYR A 239 -9.59 21.35 19.10
N PRO A 240 -10.34 21.78 20.15
CA PRO A 240 -10.42 23.19 20.55
C PRO A 240 -9.10 23.80 21.04
N GLU A 241 -8.20 22.97 21.60
CA GLU A 241 -6.95 23.44 22.19
C GLU A 241 -5.76 23.40 21.23
N THR A 242 -5.97 22.96 19.98
CA THR A 242 -4.88 22.81 19.01
C THR A 242 -4.39 24.16 18.47
N TYR A 243 -3.13 24.16 18.04
CA TYR A 243 -2.58 25.28 17.27
C TYR A 243 -3.43 25.56 16.02
N TRP A 244 -3.89 24.52 15.33
CA TRP A 244 -4.64 24.59 14.09
C TRP A 244 -5.97 25.34 14.24
N TYR A 245 -6.69 25.12 15.34
CA TYR A 245 -7.92 25.86 15.62
C TYR A 245 -7.67 27.35 15.82
N ARG A 246 -6.66 27.71 16.61
CA ARG A 246 -6.31 29.12 16.82
C ARG A 246 -5.91 29.83 15.53
N GLN A 247 -5.20 29.12 14.65
CA GLN A 247 -4.82 29.61 13.33
C GLN A 247 -6.04 29.85 12.44
N SER A 248 -6.96 28.89 12.37
CA SER A 248 -8.21 29.01 11.61
C SER A 248 -9.04 30.22 12.04
N LEU A 249 -9.17 30.45 13.35
CA LEU A 249 -9.90 31.62 13.87
C LEU A 249 -9.22 32.94 13.47
N ARG A 250 -7.89 32.98 13.44
CA ARG A 250 -7.16 34.18 12.99
C ARG A 250 -7.48 34.49 11.53
N LEU A 251 -7.36 33.51 10.65
CA LEU A 251 -7.66 33.67 9.22
C LEU A 251 -9.08 34.15 8.95
N LEU A 252 -10.05 33.56 9.65
CA LEU A 252 -11.47 33.95 9.51
C LEU A 252 -11.75 35.38 9.98
N ARG A 253 -11.08 35.85 11.04
CA ARG A 253 -11.20 37.24 11.51
C ARG A 253 -10.55 38.23 10.53
N GLU A 254 -9.44 37.89 9.98
CA GLU A 254 -8.76 38.69 8.93
C GLU A 254 -9.68 38.85 7.72
N GLU A 255 -10.29 37.76 7.23
CA GLU A 255 -11.23 37.82 6.11
C GLU A 255 -12.47 38.68 6.41
N GLN A 256 -13.06 38.55 7.60
CA GLN A 256 -14.19 39.40 8.04
C GLN A 256 -13.80 40.87 8.04
N SER A 257 -12.61 41.24 8.51
CA SER A 257 -12.17 42.64 8.52
C SER A 257 -11.97 43.18 7.11
N HIS A 258 -11.47 42.38 6.18
CA HIS A 258 -11.31 42.75 4.75
C HIS A 258 -12.65 42.92 4.05
N THR A 259 -13.63 42.04 4.30
CA THR A 259 -14.98 42.14 3.71
C THR A 259 -15.74 43.32 4.26
N HIS A 260 -15.71 43.60 5.54
CA HIS A 260 -16.29 44.80 6.11
C HIS A 260 -15.63 46.09 5.57
N GLY A 261 -14.30 46.14 5.50
CA GLY A 261 -13.60 47.28 4.94
C GLY A 261 -13.97 47.58 3.50
N LYS A 262 -14.14 46.55 2.66
CA LYS A 262 -14.62 46.69 1.28
C LYS A 262 -16.06 47.15 1.20
N ALA A 263 -16.96 46.66 2.07
CA ALA A 263 -18.34 47.08 2.09
C ALA A 263 -18.48 48.56 2.49
N PHE A 264 -17.73 49.06 3.45
CA PHE A 264 -17.68 50.50 3.81
C PHE A 264 -17.12 51.38 2.70
N ALA A 265 -16.05 50.92 2.01
CA ALA A 265 -15.47 51.65 0.88
C ALA A 265 -16.46 51.76 -0.30
N THR A 266 -17.23 50.70 -0.58
CA THR A 266 -18.23 50.66 -1.67
C THR A 266 -19.43 51.55 -1.33
N THR A 267 -19.90 51.58 -0.08
CA THR A 267 -20.99 52.48 0.38
C THR A 267 -20.54 53.93 0.40
N ALA A 268 -19.32 54.24 0.82
CA ALA A 268 -18.78 55.60 0.79
C ALA A 268 -18.58 56.13 -0.65
N ALA A 269 -18.26 55.28 -1.60
CA ALA A 269 -18.12 55.64 -3.02
C ALA A 269 -19.50 55.82 -3.71
N ALA A 270 -20.58 55.29 -3.18
CA ALA A 270 -21.95 55.39 -3.72
C ALA A 270 -22.73 56.61 -3.20
N GLU A 271 -22.21 57.35 -2.22
CA GLU A 271 -22.87 58.57 -1.71
C GLU A 271 -22.66 59.72 -2.72
N PRO A 272 -23.72 60.27 -3.32
CA PRO A 272 -23.59 61.39 -4.27
C PRO A 272 -23.07 62.64 -3.56
N ALA A 273 -22.02 63.25 -4.10
CA ALA A 273 -21.48 64.51 -3.59
C ALA A 273 -22.58 65.54 -3.31
N PRO A 274 -22.55 66.27 -2.18
CA PRO A 274 -23.56 67.26 -1.84
C PRO A 274 -23.62 68.33 -2.95
N LYS A 275 -24.82 68.51 -3.53
CA LYS A 275 -25.06 69.52 -4.54
C LYS A 275 -24.70 70.89 -4.00
N ALA A 276 -23.67 71.54 -4.55
CA ALA A 276 -23.28 72.88 -4.20
C ALA A 276 -24.49 73.81 -4.30
N ALA A 277 -24.85 74.45 -3.21
CA ALA A 277 -25.90 75.41 -3.14
C ALA A 277 -25.59 76.62 -4.06
N LYS A 278 -26.35 76.83 -5.14
CA LYS A 278 -26.26 78.02 -5.98
C LYS A 278 -26.56 79.27 -5.14
N GLY A 279 -25.53 80.04 -4.86
CA GLY A 279 -25.65 81.33 -4.23
C GLY A 279 -26.56 82.27 -5.03
N ARG A 280 -27.61 82.72 -4.38
CA ARG A 280 -28.56 83.72 -4.88
C ARG A 280 -27.90 85.10 -4.76
N LYS A 281 -27.43 85.62 -5.91
CA LYS A 281 -27.06 87.03 -6.01
C LYS A 281 -28.31 87.91 -5.93
N ARG A 282 -28.30 88.92 -5.02
CA ARG A 282 -29.08 90.16 -5.10
C ARG A 282 -28.16 91.22 -5.69
#